data_3511394f09b8ee9b67bfdeb6bfc5b35a
#
_entry.id   3511394f09b8ee9b67bfdeb6bfc5b35a
#
_cell.length_a   1.000
_cell.length_b   1.000
_cell.length_c   1.000
_cell.angle_alpha   90.00
_cell.angle_beta   90.00
_cell.angle_gamma   90.00
#
_symmetry.space_group_name_H-M   'P 1'
#
loop_
_entity.id
_entity.type
_entity.pdbx_description
1 polymer ?
#
loop_
_entity_poly.entity_id
_entity_poly.type
_entity_poly.pdbx_seq_one_letter_code
_entity_poly.pdbx_strand_id
1 'polypeptide(L)'
;MVILMVNNKVHVCIIDNGVFCGQVHLYKNMEVVGNEIRLVISESDKLSHGSSCAKVIEANIEKSYELSSITILDSYGKGEVGSLLLALEWCKNNAVDIINLSLGSTYFKDRRLLQEIINECAYSGLIIVAALSNSGFATYPAGFTNVIAVRKSDVLKSREYKVNYSAGLGFGIVETYGSDTVLVDGKMHQTRASNSIATPYVTSKIADIYFKGITPFYIRRFFSQEQIDINCFYVDWIRTAYLSHVQLPSRICSFCVSDDLDSSDTVILGEMDNIEHYLDAGKNIIYLGNDKLEMTSDHCYIWSRYNRERQIELNSYTDNEDIEIPVIFVKGCDSLNKVRELCRKMIEQDYNAYGITDKIVGELIGLRYIPVEKKKGTDIKKYICSEIFYGQYDILICDLGNYSKEDIQTEICIEPDVYIYADDAEISVYSEEESKVFKKIKGIPEQYIIELLTRE
;
A
#
# COMPACT_ATOMS: atom_id res chain seq x y z
N MET A 1 13.32 24.23 -34.33
CA MET A 1 12.26 23.81 -33.42
C MET A 1 12.51 24.56 -32.10
N VAL A 2 11.80 25.68 -31.89
CA VAL A 2 11.93 26.50 -30.68
C VAL A 2 11.17 25.75 -29.61
N ILE A 3 11.89 25.12 -28.67
CA ILE A 3 11.29 24.60 -27.45
C ILE A 3 10.89 25.83 -26.65
N LEU A 4 9.63 26.19 -26.68
CA LEU A 4 9.02 27.06 -25.68
C LEU A 4 9.22 26.33 -24.35
N MET A 5 10.21 26.75 -23.56
CA MET A 5 10.29 26.42 -22.14
C MET A 5 9.05 27.06 -21.49
N VAL A 6 7.98 26.32 -21.42
CA VAL A 6 6.89 26.64 -20.50
C VAL A 6 7.51 26.44 -19.11
N ASN A 7 7.74 27.54 -18.44
CA ASN A 7 8.30 27.59 -17.07
C ASN A 7 7.21 27.12 -16.10
N ASN A 8 6.82 25.85 -16.21
CA ASN A 8 5.80 25.27 -15.35
C ASN A 8 6.44 25.01 -13.99
N LYS A 9 6.06 25.82 -13.03
CA LYS A 9 6.34 25.57 -11.62
C LYS A 9 5.75 24.23 -11.22
N VAL A 10 6.48 23.46 -10.41
CA VAL A 10 5.94 22.24 -9.82
C VAL A 10 5.02 22.61 -8.67
N HIS A 11 3.80 22.13 -8.66
CA HIS A 11 2.85 22.41 -7.60
C HIS A 11 2.89 21.29 -6.54
N VAL A 12 3.43 21.59 -5.36
CA VAL A 12 3.50 20.69 -4.21
C VAL A 12 2.40 21.03 -3.22
N CYS A 13 1.67 20.03 -2.73
CA CYS A 13 0.69 20.18 -1.67
C CYS A 13 1.09 19.39 -0.42
N ILE A 14 1.17 20.06 0.73
CA ILE A 14 1.37 19.44 2.04
C ILE A 14 0.01 19.20 2.68
N ILE A 15 -0.26 17.96 3.07
CA ILE A 15 -1.45 17.60 3.86
C ILE A 15 -0.94 17.19 5.26
N ASP A 16 -1.25 18.02 6.27
CA ASP A 16 -0.71 17.87 7.63
C ASP A 16 -1.58 18.64 8.65
N ASN A 17 -0.99 19.11 9.76
CA ASN A 17 -1.64 19.96 10.77
C ASN A 17 -1.58 21.48 10.47
N GLY A 18 -1.35 21.82 9.20
CA GLY A 18 -1.34 23.19 8.70
C GLY A 18 0.04 23.85 8.66
N VAL A 19 0.19 24.84 7.77
CA VAL A 19 1.39 25.66 7.63
C VAL A 19 1.04 27.08 8.09
N PHE A 20 1.57 27.47 9.23
CA PHE A 20 1.24 28.75 9.89
C PHE A 20 2.44 29.72 9.98
N CYS A 21 3.58 29.33 9.45
CA CYS A 21 4.77 30.15 9.48
C CYS A 21 4.71 31.23 8.41
N GLY A 22 4.62 32.49 8.80
CA GLY A 22 4.55 33.65 7.91
C GLY A 22 5.77 33.84 6.98
N GLN A 23 6.81 33.04 7.15
CA GLN A 23 8.01 33.06 6.32
C GLN A 23 7.97 32.03 5.16
N VAL A 24 6.91 31.21 5.05
CA VAL A 24 6.70 30.31 3.92
C VAL A 24 5.70 30.94 2.97
N HIS A 25 6.08 31.11 1.72
CA HIS A 25 5.15 31.62 0.72
C HIS A 25 4.24 30.49 0.22
N LEU A 26 2.97 30.50 0.63
CA LEU A 26 1.97 29.56 0.17
C LEU A 26 1.16 30.12 -1.00
N TYR A 27 0.97 29.29 -2.03
CA TYR A 27 0.02 29.57 -3.10
C TYR A 27 -1.42 29.51 -2.59
N LYS A 28 -1.75 28.46 -1.80
CA LYS A 28 -3.02 28.34 -1.08
C LYS A 28 -2.77 27.73 0.30
N ASN A 29 -3.43 28.27 1.32
CA ASN A 29 -3.50 27.66 2.65
C ASN A 29 -4.95 27.36 2.98
N MET A 30 -5.23 26.11 3.32
CA MET A 30 -6.60 25.58 3.44
C MET A 30 -6.73 24.69 4.67
N GLU A 31 -7.97 24.51 5.12
CA GLU A 31 -8.34 23.52 6.16
C GLU A 31 -9.60 22.75 5.77
N VAL A 32 -9.71 21.53 6.23
CA VAL A 32 -10.93 20.73 6.15
C VAL A 32 -11.79 21.05 7.37
N VAL A 33 -13.02 21.53 7.14
CA VAL A 33 -14.01 21.82 8.18
C VAL A 33 -15.28 21.05 7.84
N GLY A 34 -15.58 20.00 8.59
CA GLY A 34 -16.64 19.06 8.24
C GLY A 34 -16.39 18.42 6.87
N ASN A 35 -17.27 18.63 5.91
CA ASN A 35 -17.16 18.09 4.56
C ASN A 35 -16.70 19.13 3.51
N GLU A 36 -16.11 20.23 3.93
CA GLU A 36 -15.69 21.32 3.04
C GLU A 36 -14.22 21.67 3.24
N ILE A 37 -13.59 22.15 2.17
CA ILE A 37 -12.24 22.72 2.22
C ILE A 37 -12.39 24.26 2.13
N ARG A 38 -11.83 24.96 3.12
CA ARG A 38 -11.88 26.42 3.22
C ARG A 38 -10.49 27.03 3.18
N LEU A 39 -10.37 28.21 2.58
CA LEU A 39 -9.15 29.00 2.67
C LEU A 39 -8.97 29.51 4.10
N VAL A 40 -7.73 29.42 4.59
CA VAL A 40 -7.35 29.89 5.92
C VAL A 40 -6.41 31.08 5.78
N ILE A 41 -6.74 32.16 6.47
CA ILE A 41 -5.83 33.27 6.73
C ILE A 41 -5.44 33.11 8.20
N SER A 42 -4.38 32.38 8.48
CA SER A 42 -3.92 32.24 9.85
C SER A 42 -2.46 32.64 9.97
N GLU A 43 -2.18 33.52 10.88
CA GLU A 43 -0.86 33.84 11.36
C GLU A 43 -0.70 33.20 12.74
N SER A 44 0.27 32.34 12.90
CA SER A 44 0.62 31.78 14.20
C SER A 44 2.15 31.82 14.34
N ASP A 45 2.60 32.28 15.50
CA ASP A 45 4.02 32.27 15.87
C ASP A 45 4.54 30.86 16.22
N LYS A 46 3.65 29.85 16.24
CA LYS A 46 4.05 28.47 16.58
C LYS A 46 4.43 27.69 15.34
N LEU A 47 5.63 27.14 15.35
CA LEU A 47 6.09 26.21 14.33
C LEU A 47 5.28 24.90 14.43
N SER A 48 4.30 24.72 13.53
CA SER A 48 3.56 23.47 13.38
C SER A 48 4.43 22.41 12.74
N HIS A 49 3.98 21.15 12.78
CA HIS A 49 4.65 20.06 12.06
C HIS A 49 4.60 20.30 10.54
N GLY A 50 3.45 20.69 10.00
CA GLY A 50 3.31 21.08 8.59
C GLY A 50 4.21 22.28 8.20
N SER A 51 4.39 23.29 9.10
CA SER A 51 5.34 24.36 8.88
C SER A 51 6.78 23.86 8.81
N SER A 52 7.16 22.89 9.65
CA SER A 52 8.47 22.23 9.59
C SER A 52 8.67 21.51 8.27
N CYS A 53 7.67 20.76 7.79
CA CYS A 53 7.68 20.09 6.48
C CYS A 53 7.85 21.11 5.34
N ALA A 54 7.11 22.21 5.36
CA ALA A 54 7.21 23.28 4.37
C ALA A 54 8.60 23.89 4.33
N LYS A 55 9.22 24.15 5.49
CA LYS A 55 10.58 24.69 5.60
C LYS A 55 11.63 23.69 5.08
N VAL A 56 11.45 22.39 5.30
CA VAL A 56 12.34 21.37 4.75
C VAL A 56 12.25 21.34 3.22
N ILE A 57 11.04 21.43 2.64
CA ILE A 57 10.86 21.50 1.18
C ILE A 57 11.56 22.77 0.66
N GLU A 58 11.26 23.95 1.24
CA GLU A 58 11.84 25.24 0.82
C GLU A 58 13.38 25.23 0.85
N ALA A 59 13.97 24.62 1.87
CA ALA A 59 15.43 24.57 2.03
C ALA A 59 16.14 23.62 1.06
N ASN A 60 15.42 22.67 0.44
CA ASN A 60 16.03 21.59 -0.34
C ASN A 60 15.55 21.50 -1.80
N ILE A 61 14.50 22.22 -2.19
CA ILE A 61 14.00 22.26 -3.57
C ILE A 61 14.81 23.29 -4.38
N GLU A 62 15.27 22.86 -5.56
CA GLU A 62 16.05 23.70 -6.49
C GLU A 62 15.20 24.24 -7.64
N LYS A 63 14.17 23.50 -8.03
CA LYS A 63 13.27 23.85 -9.11
C LYS A 63 12.26 24.92 -8.68
N SER A 64 11.81 25.75 -9.62
CA SER A 64 10.70 26.68 -9.36
C SER A 64 9.42 25.92 -9.00
N TYR A 65 8.76 26.31 -7.92
CA TYR A 65 7.61 25.61 -7.38
C TYR A 65 6.52 26.55 -6.85
N GLU A 66 5.34 25.98 -6.64
CA GLU A 66 4.26 26.53 -5.85
C GLU A 66 3.95 25.58 -4.70
N LEU A 67 3.70 26.08 -3.51
CA LEU A 67 3.42 25.31 -2.32
C LEU A 67 2.01 25.60 -1.82
N SER A 68 1.19 24.57 -1.66
CA SER A 68 -0.12 24.64 -0.99
C SER A 68 -0.11 23.80 0.28
N SER A 69 -1.00 24.13 1.21
CA SER A 69 -1.20 23.39 2.45
C SER A 69 -2.66 23.10 2.68
N ILE A 70 -3.00 21.88 3.15
CA ILE A 70 -4.33 21.50 3.62
C ILE A 70 -4.21 20.95 5.04
N THR A 71 -4.86 21.62 5.98
CA THR A 71 -4.92 21.19 7.39
C THR A 71 -6.00 20.14 7.56
N ILE A 72 -5.62 18.94 8.02
CA ILE A 72 -6.53 17.82 8.35
C ILE A 72 -6.26 17.23 9.73
N LEU A 73 -5.13 17.56 10.34
CA LEU A 73 -4.76 17.08 11.68
C LEU A 73 -4.89 18.20 12.70
N ASP A 74 -5.27 17.82 13.92
CA ASP A 74 -5.26 18.70 15.06
C ASP A 74 -3.82 18.96 15.60
N SER A 75 -3.70 19.72 16.67
CA SER A 75 -2.42 20.03 17.32
C SER A 75 -1.74 18.81 17.96
N TYR A 76 -2.44 17.70 18.13
CA TYR A 76 -1.93 16.42 18.64
C TYR A 76 -1.56 15.43 17.52
N GLY A 77 -1.72 15.85 16.25
CA GLY A 77 -1.45 15.01 15.08
C GLY A 77 -2.56 13.97 14.81
N LYS A 78 -3.77 14.18 15.32
CA LYS A 78 -4.92 13.30 15.08
C LYS A 78 -5.84 13.92 14.04
N GLY A 79 -6.39 13.06 13.19
CA GLY A 79 -7.35 13.42 12.15
C GLY A 79 -8.22 12.24 11.74
N GLU A 80 -9.27 12.53 10.99
CA GLU A 80 -10.17 11.52 10.46
C GLU A 80 -9.78 11.15 9.02
N VAL A 81 -9.94 9.88 8.66
CA VAL A 81 -9.68 9.42 7.28
C VAL A 81 -10.53 10.17 6.26
N GLY A 82 -11.76 10.53 6.61
CA GLY A 82 -12.64 11.35 5.75
C GLY A 82 -12.03 12.70 5.35
N SER A 83 -11.33 13.37 6.28
CA SER A 83 -10.61 14.61 5.98
C SER A 83 -9.45 14.41 5.01
N LEU A 84 -8.73 13.28 5.11
CA LEU A 84 -7.68 12.92 4.17
C LEU A 84 -8.25 12.63 2.78
N LEU A 85 -9.38 11.91 2.67
CA LEU A 85 -10.05 11.64 1.40
C LEU A 85 -10.45 12.94 0.69
N LEU A 86 -11.04 13.89 1.41
CA LEU A 86 -11.40 15.22 0.87
C LEU A 86 -10.17 15.99 0.39
N ALA A 87 -9.08 15.97 1.15
CA ALA A 87 -7.84 16.67 0.78
C ALA A 87 -7.21 16.06 -0.48
N LEU A 88 -7.18 14.72 -0.61
CA LEU A 88 -6.69 14.03 -1.80
C LEU A 88 -7.56 14.31 -3.03
N GLU A 89 -8.88 14.29 -2.86
CA GLU A 89 -9.83 14.65 -3.93
C GLU A 89 -9.62 16.09 -4.41
N TRP A 90 -9.39 17.02 -3.46
CA TRP A 90 -9.07 18.40 -3.81
C TRP A 90 -7.77 18.47 -4.62
N CYS A 91 -6.71 17.79 -4.20
CA CYS A 91 -5.44 17.77 -4.93
C CYS A 91 -5.62 17.24 -6.36
N LYS A 92 -6.39 16.15 -6.53
CA LYS A 92 -6.71 15.58 -7.84
C LYS A 92 -7.37 16.58 -8.78
N ASN A 93 -8.24 17.45 -8.25
CA ASN A 93 -9.04 18.40 -9.02
C ASN A 93 -8.39 19.79 -9.17
N ASN A 94 -7.23 20.07 -8.56
CA ASN A 94 -6.62 21.42 -8.53
C ASN A 94 -5.18 21.50 -9.09
N ALA A 95 -4.84 20.67 -10.08
CA ALA A 95 -3.56 20.71 -10.77
C ALA A 95 -2.35 20.65 -9.82
N VAL A 96 -2.45 19.86 -8.75
CA VAL A 96 -1.31 19.50 -7.90
C VAL A 96 -0.48 18.46 -8.64
N ASP A 97 0.84 18.57 -8.57
CA ASP A 97 1.77 17.61 -9.17
C ASP A 97 2.26 16.59 -8.13
N ILE A 98 2.57 17.06 -6.93
CA ILE A 98 3.15 16.23 -5.87
C ILE A 98 2.42 16.47 -4.55
N ILE A 99 2.05 15.40 -3.86
CA ILE A 99 1.44 15.43 -2.53
C ILE A 99 2.46 14.93 -1.51
N ASN A 100 2.71 15.72 -0.46
CA ASN A 100 3.50 15.34 0.71
C ASN A 100 2.58 14.94 1.86
N LEU A 101 2.68 13.68 2.30
CA LEU A 101 1.94 13.12 3.43
C LEU A 101 2.93 12.71 4.52
N SER A 102 3.19 13.59 5.47
CA SER A 102 4.01 13.28 6.65
C SER A 102 3.18 12.57 7.74
N LEU A 103 2.19 11.81 7.34
CA LEU A 103 1.17 11.13 8.16
C LEU A 103 0.79 9.77 7.55
N GLY A 104 0.03 8.97 8.28
CA GLY A 104 -0.54 7.72 7.80
C GLY A 104 -1.42 7.03 8.84
N SER A 105 -2.26 6.10 8.39
CA SER A 105 -3.13 5.25 9.23
C SER A 105 -2.56 3.84 9.30
N THR A 106 -2.65 3.23 10.49
CA THR A 106 -2.37 1.80 10.70
C THR A 106 -3.65 0.96 10.73
N TYR A 107 -4.82 1.59 10.60
CA TYR A 107 -6.12 0.91 10.62
C TYR A 107 -6.45 0.30 9.26
N PHE A 108 -6.67 -1.01 9.22
CA PHE A 108 -6.97 -1.75 7.99
C PHE A 108 -8.31 -1.36 7.35
N LYS A 109 -9.29 -0.96 8.14
CA LYS A 109 -10.59 -0.49 7.60
C LYS A 109 -10.46 0.72 6.68
N ASP A 110 -9.44 1.57 6.91
CA ASP A 110 -9.19 2.75 6.08
C ASP A 110 -8.53 2.39 4.74
N ARG A 111 -7.87 1.22 4.68
CA ARG A 111 -7.04 0.80 3.55
C ARG A 111 -7.78 0.86 2.22
N ARG A 112 -9.00 0.31 2.16
CA ARG A 112 -9.75 0.23 0.91
C ARG A 112 -10.12 1.62 0.38
N LEU A 113 -10.65 2.49 1.24
CA LEU A 113 -11.03 3.85 0.87
C LEU A 113 -9.81 4.66 0.40
N LEU A 114 -8.69 4.54 1.11
CA LEU A 114 -7.45 5.18 0.73
C LEU A 114 -6.90 4.63 -0.60
N GLN A 115 -6.97 3.33 -0.83
CA GLN A 115 -6.50 2.71 -2.08
C GLN A 115 -7.25 3.25 -3.30
N GLU A 116 -8.57 3.37 -3.22
CA GLU A 116 -9.41 3.88 -4.30
C GLU A 116 -8.97 5.30 -4.71
N ILE A 117 -8.91 6.24 -3.77
CA ILE A 117 -8.52 7.64 -4.08
C ILE A 117 -7.04 7.77 -4.48
N ILE A 118 -6.13 6.99 -3.88
CA ILE A 118 -4.70 6.97 -4.24
C ILE A 118 -4.53 6.53 -5.70
N ASN A 119 -5.24 5.49 -6.12
CA ASN A 119 -5.19 5.01 -7.50
C ASN A 119 -5.76 6.06 -8.48
N GLU A 120 -6.82 6.76 -8.10
CA GLU A 120 -7.36 7.87 -8.90
C GLU A 120 -6.36 9.03 -9.02
N CYS A 121 -5.72 9.43 -7.93
CA CYS A 121 -4.68 10.45 -7.92
C CYS A 121 -3.51 10.04 -8.83
N ALA A 122 -2.98 8.83 -8.66
CA ALA A 122 -1.87 8.32 -9.48
C ALA A 122 -2.24 8.25 -10.96
N TYR A 123 -3.44 7.79 -11.30
CA TYR A 123 -3.95 7.76 -12.67
C TYR A 123 -4.08 9.17 -13.29
N SER A 124 -4.40 10.17 -12.47
CA SER A 124 -4.43 11.58 -12.88
C SER A 124 -3.02 12.20 -13.00
N GLY A 125 -1.96 11.43 -12.72
CA GLY A 125 -0.57 11.85 -12.86
C GLY A 125 0.03 12.52 -11.62
N LEU A 126 -0.63 12.46 -10.46
CA LEU A 126 -0.11 12.98 -9.21
C LEU A 126 0.91 11.99 -8.61
N ILE A 127 2.00 12.51 -8.09
CA ILE A 127 2.97 11.75 -7.30
C ILE A 127 2.67 11.93 -5.81
N ILE A 128 2.49 10.83 -5.09
CA ILE A 128 2.24 10.85 -3.66
C ILE A 128 3.47 10.35 -2.93
N VAL A 129 3.95 11.13 -1.97
CA VAL A 129 5.11 10.82 -1.12
C VAL A 129 4.62 10.73 0.32
N ALA A 130 4.78 9.59 0.96
CA ALA A 130 4.20 9.36 2.29
C ALA A 130 5.20 8.73 3.27
N ALA A 131 5.10 9.17 4.52
CA ALA A 131 5.89 8.64 5.63
C ALA A 131 5.42 7.24 6.04
N LEU A 132 6.36 6.31 6.22
CA LEU A 132 6.12 5.08 6.96
C LEU A 132 5.99 5.35 8.46
N SER A 133 5.37 4.42 9.18
CA SER A 133 5.36 4.43 10.65
C SER A 133 6.79 4.48 11.20
N ASN A 134 7.01 5.30 12.24
CA ASN A 134 8.29 5.32 12.95
C ASN A 134 8.59 3.99 13.68
N SER A 135 7.58 3.15 13.88
CA SER A 135 7.73 1.79 14.45
C SER A 135 8.16 0.74 13.43
N GLY A 136 8.24 1.09 12.13
CA GLY A 136 8.65 0.18 11.05
C GLY A 136 7.55 -0.69 10.48
N PHE A 137 6.31 -0.57 10.97
CA PHE A 137 5.16 -1.33 10.51
C PHE A 137 4.51 -0.74 9.25
N ALA A 138 3.71 -1.54 8.57
CA ALA A 138 2.91 -1.12 7.43
C ALA A 138 1.98 0.05 7.81
N THR A 139 1.92 1.04 6.93
CA THR A 139 1.15 2.27 7.14
C THR A 139 0.52 2.68 5.82
N TYR A 140 -0.73 3.12 5.85
CA TYR A 140 -1.43 3.58 4.65
C TYR A 140 -1.58 5.11 4.66
N PRO A 141 -1.30 5.80 3.52
CA PRO A 141 -1.13 5.24 2.19
C PRO A 141 0.31 4.81 1.82
N ALA A 142 1.32 4.98 2.67
CA ALA A 142 2.72 4.68 2.31
C ALA A 142 2.94 3.23 1.82
N GLY A 143 2.13 2.27 2.29
CA GLY A 143 2.19 0.86 1.90
C GLY A 143 1.60 0.54 0.53
N PHE A 144 1.06 1.50 -0.23
CA PHE A 144 0.54 1.25 -1.58
C PHE A 144 1.62 1.39 -2.64
N THR A 145 1.51 0.56 -3.68
CA THR A 145 2.46 0.55 -4.81
C THR A 145 2.54 1.89 -5.53
N ASN A 146 1.43 2.60 -5.67
CA ASN A 146 1.35 3.92 -6.30
C ASN A 146 1.88 5.07 -5.43
N VAL A 147 2.43 4.79 -4.23
CA VAL A 147 2.95 5.79 -3.29
C VAL A 147 4.46 5.63 -3.11
N ILE A 148 5.19 6.72 -3.07
CA ILE A 148 6.60 6.71 -2.68
C ILE A 148 6.69 6.68 -1.15
N ALA A 149 6.98 5.51 -0.61
CA ALA A 149 7.17 5.31 0.82
C ALA A 149 8.52 5.86 1.27
N VAL A 150 8.52 6.60 2.37
CA VAL A 150 9.73 7.23 2.90
C VAL A 150 10.00 6.79 4.34
N ARG A 151 11.27 6.45 4.62
CA ARG A 151 11.78 6.11 5.93
C ARG A 151 13.07 6.87 6.24
N LYS A 152 13.23 7.31 7.49
CA LYS A 152 14.51 7.81 7.95
C LYS A 152 15.54 6.68 8.01
N SER A 153 16.79 7.01 7.72
CA SER A 153 17.93 6.11 7.87
C SER A 153 18.81 6.57 9.03
N ASP A 154 19.27 5.62 9.83
CA ASP A 154 20.21 5.89 10.91
C ASP A 154 21.69 5.86 10.43
N VAL A 155 21.93 5.45 9.16
CA VAL A 155 23.28 5.35 8.58
C VAL A 155 23.58 6.37 7.51
N LEU A 156 22.57 6.92 6.84
CA LEU A 156 22.74 7.96 5.82
C LEU A 156 23.03 9.31 6.46
N LYS A 157 23.88 10.09 5.81
CA LYS A 157 24.20 11.46 6.22
C LYS A 157 23.20 12.46 5.67
N SER A 158 23.26 13.69 6.19
CA SER A 158 22.47 14.80 5.66
C SER A 158 22.64 14.93 4.13
N ARG A 159 21.52 15.10 3.42
CA ARG A 159 21.40 15.19 1.96
C ARG A 159 21.69 13.90 1.17
N GLU A 160 21.95 12.79 1.83
CA GLU A 160 22.00 11.49 1.19
C GLU A 160 20.60 10.86 1.16
N TYR A 161 20.32 10.14 0.08
CA TYR A 161 19.11 9.31 -0.06
C TYR A 161 19.41 8.10 -0.95
N LYS A 162 18.67 7.01 -0.74
CA LYS A 162 18.74 5.83 -1.58
C LYS A 162 17.43 5.04 -1.53
N VAL A 163 17.19 4.19 -2.50
CA VAL A 163 16.12 3.20 -2.45
C VAL A 163 16.67 1.89 -1.91
N ASN A 164 16.03 1.38 -0.86
CA ASN A 164 16.27 0.06 -0.34
C ASN A 164 14.99 -0.79 -0.47
N TYR A 165 15.15 -2.06 -0.78
CA TYR A 165 14.05 -3.01 -0.66
C TYR A 165 13.85 -3.36 0.82
N SER A 166 12.63 -3.16 1.33
CA SER A 166 12.27 -3.60 2.67
C SER A 166 11.68 -5.00 2.59
N ALA A 167 12.47 -6.00 3.01
CA ALA A 167 12.03 -7.39 2.99
C ALA A 167 10.73 -7.59 3.76
N GLY A 168 10.60 -6.99 4.96
CA GLY A 168 9.41 -7.12 5.79
C GLY A 168 8.16 -6.44 5.25
N LEU A 169 8.29 -5.34 4.50
CA LEU A 169 7.15 -4.63 3.91
C LEU A 169 6.89 -5.03 2.44
N GLY A 170 7.83 -5.72 1.81
CA GLY A 170 7.68 -6.27 0.47
C GLY A 170 7.72 -5.25 -0.68
N PHE A 171 8.32 -4.07 -0.47
CA PHE A 171 8.45 -3.03 -1.51
C PHE A 171 9.68 -2.13 -1.32
N GLY A 172 10.00 -1.37 -2.38
CA GLY A 172 11.09 -0.40 -2.37
C GLY A 172 10.76 0.87 -1.60
N ILE A 173 11.59 1.23 -0.63
CA ILE A 173 11.45 2.39 0.25
C ILE A 173 12.54 3.39 -0.05
N VAL A 174 12.22 4.69 -0.14
CA VAL A 174 13.21 5.76 -0.20
C VAL A 174 13.67 6.10 1.21
N GLU A 175 14.94 5.91 1.47
CA GLU A 175 15.56 6.23 2.75
C GLU A 175 16.41 7.49 2.65
N THR A 176 16.37 8.32 3.71
CA THR A 176 17.19 9.52 3.88
C THR A 176 17.47 9.79 5.36
N TYR A 177 18.31 10.78 5.67
CA TYR A 177 18.74 11.10 7.04
C TYR A 177 17.58 11.43 8.01
N GLY A 178 16.47 11.99 7.52
CA GLY A 178 15.24 12.21 8.31
C GLY A 178 15.29 13.37 9.31
N SER A 179 16.32 14.19 9.30
CA SER A 179 16.42 15.44 10.07
C SER A 179 16.99 16.54 9.20
N ASP A 180 16.58 17.78 9.44
CA ASP A 180 17.10 18.93 8.70
C ASP A 180 17.27 20.14 9.62
N THR A 181 18.04 21.11 9.16
CA THR A 181 18.21 22.40 9.82
C THR A 181 17.49 23.47 9.03
N VAL A 182 16.43 24.02 9.59
CA VAL A 182 15.55 24.97 8.93
C VAL A 182 15.64 26.36 9.55
N LEU A 183 15.49 27.39 8.73
CA LEU A 183 15.48 28.78 9.18
C LEU A 183 14.05 29.20 9.56
N VAL A 184 13.85 29.57 10.83
CA VAL A 184 12.57 30.08 11.35
C VAL A 184 12.86 31.37 12.14
N ASP A 185 12.21 32.47 11.79
CA ASP A 185 12.37 33.80 12.43
C ASP A 185 13.85 34.25 12.59
N GLY A 186 14.64 33.97 11.54
CA GLY A 186 16.07 34.32 11.52
C GLY A 186 16.95 33.40 12.40
N LYS A 187 16.42 32.36 13.00
CA LYS A 187 17.14 31.37 13.82
C LYS A 187 17.16 30.01 13.16
N MET A 188 18.29 29.32 13.27
CA MET A 188 18.43 27.94 12.81
C MET A 188 17.81 26.98 13.84
N HIS A 189 16.89 26.16 13.38
CA HIS A 189 16.23 25.11 14.16
C HIS A 189 16.55 23.74 13.59
N GLN A 190 17.05 22.84 14.44
CA GLN A 190 17.21 21.43 14.08
C GLN A 190 15.88 20.72 14.28
N THR A 191 15.38 20.10 13.23
CA THR A 191 14.18 19.25 13.32
C THR A 191 14.49 17.94 14.06
N ARG A 192 13.48 17.36 14.70
CA ARG A 192 13.60 16.02 15.29
C ARG A 192 13.64 14.97 14.17
N ALA A 193 14.61 14.05 14.24
CA ALA A 193 14.72 12.97 13.25
C ALA A 193 13.52 12.04 13.28
N SER A 194 12.83 11.91 12.15
CA SER A 194 11.62 11.08 11.99
C SER A 194 11.34 10.79 10.52
N ASN A 195 10.50 9.78 10.27
CA ASN A 195 10.02 9.49 8.91
C ASN A 195 9.22 10.67 8.35
N SER A 196 8.45 11.36 9.18
CA SER A 196 7.66 12.51 8.78
C SER A 196 8.50 13.72 8.35
N ILE A 197 9.74 13.87 8.82
CA ILE A 197 10.69 14.90 8.36
C ILE A 197 11.53 14.41 7.18
N ALA A 198 11.77 13.10 7.06
CA ALA A 198 12.38 12.51 5.86
C ALA A 198 11.52 12.73 4.61
N THR A 199 10.19 12.66 4.75
CA THR A 199 9.24 12.76 3.64
C THR A 199 9.33 14.08 2.87
N PRO A 200 9.29 15.27 3.47
CA PRO A 200 9.42 16.54 2.74
C PRO A 200 10.78 16.71 2.07
N TYR A 201 11.85 16.14 2.61
CA TYR A 201 13.14 16.12 1.92
C TYR A 201 13.07 15.31 0.61
N VAL A 202 12.52 14.10 0.66
CA VAL A 202 12.31 13.26 -0.54
C VAL A 202 11.36 13.95 -1.52
N THR A 203 10.31 14.60 -1.03
CA THR A 203 9.37 15.38 -1.83
C THR A 203 10.11 16.49 -2.62
N SER A 204 11.03 17.21 -1.99
CA SER A 204 11.82 18.24 -2.68
C SER A 204 12.68 17.66 -3.80
N LYS A 205 13.31 16.49 -3.57
CA LYS A 205 14.15 15.82 -4.57
C LYS A 205 13.33 15.24 -5.74
N ILE A 206 12.11 14.77 -5.47
CA ILE A 206 11.18 14.38 -6.52
C ILE A 206 10.74 15.61 -7.34
N ALA A 207 10.48 16.74 -6.68
CA ALA A 207 10.12 17.97 -7.37
C ALA A 207 11.22 18.44 -8.33
N ASP A 208 12.49 18.30 -7.95
CA ASP A 208 13.63 18.69 -8.79
C ASP A 208 13.74 17.87 -10.08
N ILE A 209 13.33 16.58 -10.07
CA ILE A 209 13.33 15.69 -11.25
C ILE A 209 11.98 15.59 -11.93
N TYR A 210 10.93 16.20 -11.37
CA TYR A 210 9.56 16.05 -11.86
C TYR A 210 9.39 16.48 -13.32
N PHE A 211 8.66 15.67 -14.05
CA PHE A 211 8.10 15.99 -15.37
C PHE A 211 6.73 15.34 -15.52
N LYS A 212 5.87 15.90 -16.37
CA LYS A 212 4.52 15.35 -16.56
C LYS A 212 4.58 13.92 -17.10
N GLY A 213 3.93 13.00 -16.43
CA GLY A 213 3.91 11.57 -16.78
C GLY A 213 4.99 10.74 -16.06
N ILE A 214 5.76 11.34 -15.13
CA ILE A 214 6.63 10.57 -14.24
C ILE A 214 5.79 9.61 -13.37
N THR A 215 6.32 8.41 -13.12
CA THR A 215 5.65 7.40 -12.31
C THR A 215 6.41 7.09 -11.02
N PRO A 216 5.75 6.58 -9.97
CA PRO A 216 6.44 6.11 -8.77
C PRO A 216 7.51 5.05 -9.06
N PHE A 217 7.29 4.21 -10.07
CA PHE A 217 8.27 3.23 -10.51
C PHE A 217 9.56 3.89 -11.02
N TYR A 218 9.42 4.87 -11.92
CA TYR A 218 10.56 5.63 -12.44
C TYR A 218 11.34 6.33 -11.32
N ILE A 219 10.63 6.95 -10.36
CA ILE A 219 11.24 7.65 -9.22
C ILE A 219 12.08 6.67 -8.37
N ARG A 220 11.54 5.50 -8.03
CA ARG A 220 12.28 4.49 -7.27
C ARG A 220 13.52 4.03 -8.01
N ARG A 221 13.40 3.78 -9.32
CA ARG A 221 14.52 3.40 -10.16
C ARG A 221 15.57 4.51 -10.27
N PHE A 222 15.15 5.75 -10.43
CA PHE A 222 16.05 6.91 -10.49
C PHE A 222 16.85 7.09 -9.21
N PHE A 223 16.23 6.87 -8.05
CA PHE A 223 16.88 6.98 -6.74
C PHE A 223 17.66 5.73 -6.33
N SER A 224 17.51 4.63 -7.05
CA SER A 224 18.27 3.40 -6.80
C SER A 224 19.69 3.55 -7.34
N GLN A 225 20.67 3.35 -6.47
CA GLN A 225 22.11 3.33 -6.87
C GLN A 225 22.53 1.93 -7.34
N GLU A 226 21.77 0.91 -7.04
CA GLU A 226 21.97 -0.47 -7.45
C GLU A 226 20.83 -0.87 -8.40
N GLN A 227 21.11 -1.80 -9.33
CA GLN A 227 20.05 -2.42 -10.14
C GLN A 227 19.24 -3.38 -9.27
N ILE A 228 18.58 -2.85 -8.24
CA ILE A 228 17.62 -3.64 -7.48
C ILE A 228 16.43 -3.81 -8.41
N ASP A 229 16.10 -5.05 -8.67
CA ASP A 229 14.87 -5.43 -9.35
C ASP A 229 13.69 -5.11 -8.40
N ILE A 230 13.25 -3.84 -8.47
CA ILE A 230 12.13 -3.32 -7.67
C ILE A 230 10.84 -3.68 -8.41
N ASN A 231 10.65 -4.97 -8.67
CA ASN A 231 9.39 -5.44 -9.23
C ASN A 231 8.26 -5.23 -8.24
N CYS A 232 7.07 -5.05 -8.76
CA CYS A 232 5.89 -4.89 -7.97
C CYS A 232 5.44 -6.24 -7.41
N PHE A 233 5.36 -6.35 -6.09
CA PHE A 233 4.95 -7.57 -5.40
C PHE A 233 3.48 -7.57 -4.98
N TYR A 234 2.79 -6.43 -5.08
CA TYR A 234 1.36 -6.28 -4.75
C TYR A 234 0.58 -5.81 -5.98
N VAL A 235 -0.69 -6.15 -6.06
CA VAL A 235 -1.60 -5.77 -7.16
C VAL A 235 -2.66 -4.77 -6.67
N ASP A 236 -2.22 -3.77 -5.94
CA ASP A 236 -3.07 -2.75 -5.32
C ASP A 236 -3.24 -1.46 -6.16
N TRP A 237 -2.57 -1.38 -7.33
CA TRP A 237 -2.63 -0.22 -8.23
C TRP A 237 -3.82 -0.22 -9.20
N ILE A 238 -4.51 -1.35 -9.36
CA ILE A 238 -5.51 -1.53 -10.42
C ILE A 238 -6.73 -0.67 -10.13
N ARG A 239 -7.17 0.07 -11.14
CA ARG A 239 -8.45 0.76 -11.17
C ARG A 239 -9.42 0.10 -12.13
N THR A 240 -8.98 -0.11 -13.38
CA THR A 240 -9.77 -0.75 -14.44
C THR A 240 -8.90 -1.74 -15.20
N ALA A 241 -9.36 -2.98 -15.32
CA ALA A 241 -8.63 -4.05 -16.00
C ALA A 241 -9.34 -4.55 -17.25
N TYR A 242 -8.58 -4.77 -18.31
CA TYR A 242 -8.97 -5.55 -19.48
C TYR A 242 -8.53 -7.01 -19.29
N LEU A 243 -9.42 -7.96 -19.59
CA LEU A 243 -9.14 -9.39 -19.47
C LEU A 243 -8.78 -9.98 -20.84
N SER A 244 -7.58 -10.55 -20.97
CA SER A 244 -7.13 -11.24 -22.18
C SER A 244 -6.93 -12.72 -21.89
N HIS A 245 -7.77 -13.56 -22.50
CA HIS A 245 -7.75 -15.02 -22.32
C HIS A 245 -7.90 -15.49 -20.84
N VAL A 246 -8.60 -14.70 -20.03
CA VAL A 246 -8.88 -14.98 -18.63
C VAL A 246 -10.37 -14.82 -18.35
N GLN A 247 -10.94 -15.75 -17.61
CA GLN A 247 -12.30 -15.61 -17.07
C GLN A 247 -12.20 -15.33 -15.56
N LEU A 248 -12.63 -14.16 -15.14
CA LEU A 248 -12.74 -13.82 -13.73
C LEU A 248 -14.21 -13.57 -13.37
N PRO A 249 -14.62 -13.96 -12.18
CA PRO A 249 -15.92 -13.58 -11.66
C PRO A 249 -15.94 -12.06 -11.42
N SER A 250 -16.46 -11.28 -12.35
CA SER A 250 -16.43 -9.80 -12.34
C SER A 250 -17.00 -9.14 -11.08
N ARG A 251 -17.83 -9.86 -10.31
CA ARG A 251 -18.41 -9.37 -9.05
C ARG A 251 -17.49 -9.46 -7.84
N ILE A 252 -16.33 -10.08 -7.99
CA ILE A 252 -15.43 -10.42 -6.86
C ILE A 252 -14.21 -9.52 -6.82
N CYS A 253 -13.80 -8.97 -7.96
CA CYS A 253 -12.61 -8.11 -8.05
C CYS A 253 -12.77 -6.80 -7.26
N SER A 254 -11.67 -6.31 -6.70
CA SER A 254 -11.59 -5.01 -6.01
C SER A 254 -11.49 -3.82 -6.97
N PHE A 255 -11.53 -4.05 -8.28
CA PHE A 255 -11.40 -3.08 -9.36
C PHE A 255 -12.49 -3.30 -10.42
N CYS A 256 -12.63 -2.33 -11.33
CA CYS A 256 -13.56 -2.45 -12.45
C CYS A 256 -12.98 -3.34 -13.56
N VAL A 257 -13.79 -4.23 -14.14
CA VAL A 257 -13.45 -4.97 -15.35
C VAL A 257 -14.09 -4.26 -16.54
N SER A 258 -13.32 -4.03 -17.59
CA SER A 258 -13.75 -3.38 -18.84
C SER A 258 -13.50 -4.29 -20.04
N ASP A 259 -14.40 -4.23 -21.02
CA ASP A 259 -14.21 -4.85 -22.33
C ASP A 259 -13.42 -3.94 -23.30
N ASP A 260 -13.12 -2.72 -22.88
CA ASP A 260 -12.37 -1.73 -23.65
C ASP A 260 -10.93 -1.60 -23.13
N LEU A 261 -9.98 -2.01 -23.97
CA LEU A 261 -8.55 -1.94 -23.68
C LEU A 261 -8.08 -0.50 -23.49
N ASP A 262 -8.56 0.45 -24.28
CA ASP A 262 -8.07 1.83 -24.27
C ASP A 262 -8.40 2.52 -22.96
N SER A 263 -9.56 2.26 -22.38
CA SER A 263 -10.02 2.82 -21.10
C SER A 263 -9.43 2.11 -19.87
N SER A 264 -8.74 0.99 -20.05
CA SER A 264 -8.16 0.20 -18.97
C SER A 264 -6.75 0.65 -18.64
N ASP A 265 -6.37 0.66 -17.36
CA ASP A 265 -4.99 0.91 -16.90
C ASP A 265 -4.15 -0.36 -16.82
N THR A 266 -4.78 -1.51 -16.74
CA THR A 266 -4.14 -2.81 -16.52
C THR A 266 -4.70 -3.86 -17.46
N VAL A 267 -3.85 -4.76 -17.94
CA VAL A 267 -4.24 -5.98 -18.68
C VAL A 267 -3.93 -7.19 -17.81
N ILE A 268 -4.93 -8.06 -17.64
CA ILE A 268 -4.80 -9.35 -16.94
C ILE A 268 -4.74 -10.45 -17.98
N LEU A 269 -3.63 -11.19 -18.00
CA LEU A 269 -3.30 -12.17 -19.01
C LEU A 269 -3.33 -13.60 -18.46
N GLY A 270 -3.93 -14.53 -19.20
CA GLY A 270 -3.79 -15.98 -18.97
C GLY A 270 -2.62 -16.60 -19.73
N GLU A 271 -2.21 -15.99 -20.82
CA GLU A 271 -1.15 -16.43 -21.75
C GLU A 271 -0.14 -15.29 -21.97
N MET A 272 1.09 -15.64 -22.40
CA MET A 272 2.18 -14.64 -22.57
C MET A 272 2.09 -13.83 -23.87
N ASP A 273 0.96 -13.89 -24.57
CA ASP A 273 0.81 -13.26 -25.86
C ASP A 273 0.67 -11.72 -25.76
N ASN A 274 1.32 -11.02 -26.68
CA ASN A 274 1.21 -9.55 -26.85
C ASN A 274 1.63 -8.68 -25.64
N ILE A 275 2.37 -9.21 -24.67
CA ILE A 275 2.79 -8.44 -23.48
C ILE A 275 3.53 -7.16 -23.87
N GLU A 276 4.50 -7.22 -24.79
CA GLU A 276 5.26 -6.05 -25.25
C GLU A 276 4.34 -4.98 -25.84
N HIS A 277 3.36 -5.40 -26.66
CA HIS A 277 2.38 -4.47 -27.23
C HIS A 277 1.57 -3.73 -26.15
N TYR A 278 1.15 -4.42 -25.10
CA TYR A 278 0.43 -3.79 -24.00
C TYR A 278 1.32 -2.85 -23.18
N LEU A 279 2.57 -3.22 -22.93
CA LEU A 279 3.55 -2.36 -22.26
C LEU A 279 3.85 -1.09 -23.08
N ASP A 280 4.01 -1.22 -24.41
CA ASP A 280 4.19 -0.08 -25.31
C ASP A 280 2.98 0.85 -25.34
N ALA A 281 1.79 0.30 -25.14
CA ALA A 281 0.55 1.06 -24.97
C ALA A 281 0.39 1.66 -23.54
N GLY A 282 1.40 1.54 -22.68
CA GLY A 282 1.38 2.07 -21.31
C GLY A 282 0.49 1.33 -20.34
N LYS A 283 0.17 0.04 -20.61
CA LYS A 283 -0.67 -0.78 -19.75
C LYS A 283 0.16 -1.54 -18.72
N ASN A 284 -0.30 -1.55 -17.48
CA ASN A 284 0.23 -2.44 -16.45
C ASN A 284 -0.16 -3.90 -16.76
N ILE A 285 0.65 -4.85 -16.34
CA ILE A 285 0.47 -6.27 -16.65
C ILE A 285 0.30 -7.08 -15.38
N ILE A 286 -0.73 -7.96 -15.38
CA ILE A 286 -0.86 -9.07 -14.45
C ILE A 286 -0.91 -10.36 -15.24
N TYR A 287 0.08 -11.21 -15.05
CA TYR A 287 0.15 -12.50 -15.71
C TYR A 287 -0.18 -13.62 -14.72
N LEU A 288 -1.26 -14.34 -14.99
CA LEU A 288 -1.80 -15.42 -14.15
C LEU A 288 -1.33 -16.83 -14.59
N GLY A 289 -0.63 -16.93 -15.72
CA GLY A 289 -0.13 -18.20 -16.24
C GLY A 289 1.01 -18.79 -15.41
N ASN A 290 1.43 -20.01 -15.78
CA ASN A 290 2.43 -20.77 -15.05
C ASN A 290 3.87 -20.53 -15.54
N ASP A 291 4.03 -19.95 -16.71
CA ASP A 291 5.35 -19.71 -17.28
C ASP A 291 6.07 -18.59 -16.54
N LYS A 292 7.40 -18.65 -16.53
CA LYS A 292 8.22 -17.63 -15.90
C LYS A 292 8.23 -16.35 -16.71
N LEU A 293 7.67 -15.28 -16.18
CA LEU A 293 7.72 -13.95 -16.78
C LEU A 293 8.86 -13.15 -16.16
N GLU A 294 9.95 -12.97 -16.91
CA GLU A 294 11.14 -12.19 -16.51
C GLU A 294 11.24 -10.86 -17.28
N MET A 295 10.14 -10.14 -17.35
CA MET A 295 10.11 -8.83 -18.01
C MET A 295 10.13 -7.71 -17.00
N THR A 296 10.76 -6.59 -17.36
CA THR A 296 10.72 -5.34 -16.61
C THR A 296 10.27 -4.21 -17.55
N SER A 297 9.62 -3.20 -17.02
CA SER A 297 9.24 -2.00 -17.73
C SER A 297 9.76 -0.78 -16.97
N ASP A 298 10.03 0.31 -17.69
CA ASP A 298 10.43 1.58 -17.08
C ASP A 298 9.23 2.44 -16.66
N HIS A 299 8.02 2.08 -17.11
CA HIS A 299 6.82 2.91 -16.97
C HIS A 299 5.61 2.16 -16.42
N CYS A 300 5.58 0.82 -16.51
CA CYS A 300 4.42 0.01 -16.18
C CYS A 300 4.76 -1.00 -15.07
N TYR A 301 3.78 -1.28 -14.22
CA TYR A 301 3.88 -2.36 -13.26
C TYR A 301 3.67 -3.71 -13.95
N ILE A 302 4.47 -4.69 -13.54
CA ILE A 302 4.34 -6.08 -13.99
C ILE A 302 4.26 -6.96 -12.76
N TRP A 303 3.21 -7.76 -12.67
CA TRP A 303 3.05 -8.76 -11.61
C TRP A 303 2.82 -10.15 -12.21
N SER A 304 3.43 -11.16 -11.59
CA SER A 304 3.28 -12.56 -11.98
C SER A 304 3.50 -13.47 -10.76
N ARG A 305 3.19 -14.76 -10.92
CA ARG A 305 3.56 -15.79 -9.93
C ARG A 305 5.04 -15.73 -9.56
N TYR A 306 5.90 -15.53 -10.53
CA TYR A 306 7.35 -15.45 -10.31
C TYR A 306 7.75 -14.30 -9.38
N ASN A 307 7.10 -13.15 -9.48
CA ASN A 307 7.34 -12.02 -8.55
C ASN A 307 7.00 -12.41 -7.11
N ARG A 308 5.91 -13.16 -6.91
CA ARG A 308 5.53 -13.64 -5.58
C ARG A 308 6.51 -14.68 -5.04
N GLU A 309 6.94 -15.61 -5.86
CA GLU A 309 7.95 -16.61 -5.49
C GLU A 309 9.25 -15.92 -5.05
N ARG A 310 9.67 -14.89 -5.78
CA ARG A 310 10.85 -14.10 -5.46
C ARG A 310 10.70 -13.26 -4.20
N GLN A 311 9.54 -12.68 -3.96
CA GLN A 311 9.24 -11.97 -2.72
C GLN A 311 9.41 -12.88 -1.49
N ILE A 312 8.91 -14.11 -1.57
CA ILE A 312 9.06 -15.10 -0.49
C ILE A 312 10.55 -15.40 -0.24
N GLU A 313 11.37 -15.54 -1.30
CA GLU A 313 12.80 -15.73 -1.17
C GLU A 313 13.53 -14.57 -0.50
N LEU A 314 13.11 -13.34 -0.80
CA LEU A 314 13.70 -12.12 -0.23
C LEU A 314 13.25 -11.85 1.21
N ASN A 315 12.06 -12.32 1.58
CA ASN A 315 11.43 -12.02 2.88
C ASN A 315 11.84 -12.96 4.01
N SER A 316 13.00 -13.54 3.99
CA SER A 316 13.46 -14.58 4.92
C SER A 316 13.75 -14.12 6.36
N TYR A 317 13.19 -12.99 6.84
CA TYR A 317 13.59 -12.42 8.13
C TYR A 317 12.43 -12.06 9.07
N THR A 318 12.14 -12.96 9.99
CA THR A 318 11.78 -12.63 11.37
C THR A 318 12.51 -13.60 12.29
N ASP A 319 12.96 -13.13 13.45
CA ASP A 319 13.50 -13.99 14.52
C ASP A 319 12.38 -14.84 15.14
N ASN A 320 11.12 -14.52 14.87
CA ASN A 320 9.95 -15.25 15.36
C ASN A 320 9.53 -16.30 14.31
N GLU A 321 9.68 -17.57 14.66
CA GLU A 321 9.31 -18.69 13.81
C GLU A 321 7.89 -19.22 14.09
N ASP A 322 7.20 -18.67 15.08
CA ASP A 322 5.85 -19.10 15.49
C ASP A 322 4.77 -18.07 15.13
N ILE A 323 3.59 -18.60 14.78
CA ILE A 323 2.39 -17.80 14.54
C ILE A 323 1.65 -17.72 15.86
N GLU A 324 1.68 -16.54 16.50
CA GLU A 324 1.07 -16.27 17.81
C GLU A 324 -0.36 -15.73 17.72
N ILE A 325 -0.88 -15.55 16.50
CA ILE A 325 -2.24 -15.07 16.27
C ILE A 325 -3.16 -16.24 15.87
N PRO A 326 -4.48 -16.13 16.11
CA PRO A 326 -5.44 -17.16 15.73
C PRO A 326 -5.39 -17.49 14.24
N VAL A 327 -5.48 -18.77 13.93
CA VAL A 327 -5.42 -19.30 12.56
C VAL A 327 -6.73 -20.01 12.21
N ILE A 328 -7.37 -19.57 11.14
CA ILE A 328 -8.59 -20.17 10.60
C ILE A 328 -8.29 -20.80 9.25
N PHE A 329 -8.61 -22.09 9.10
CA PHE A 329 -8.60 -22.78 7.81
C PHE A 329 -9.99 -22.91 7.23
N VAL A 330 -10.16 -22.55 5.95
CA VAL A 330 -11.42 -22.67 5.22
C VAL A 330 -11.19 -23.59 4.03
N LYS A 331 -11.98 -24.65 3.93
CA LYS A 331 -11.95 -25.63 2.83
C LYS A 331 -13.34 -25.92 2.27
N GLY A 332 -13.37 -26.43 1.05
CA GLY A 332 -14.58 -26.90 0.41
C GLY A 332 -15.13 -25.96 -0.65
N CYS A 333 -16.44 -26.02 -0.89
CA CYS A 333 -17.08 -25.27 -1.95
C CYS A 333 -16.97 -23.76 -1.72
N ASP A 334 -16.50 -23.03 -2.76
CA ASP A 334 -16.36 -21.56 -2.74
C ASP A 334 -15.50 -21.01 -1.59
N SER A 335 -14.48 -21.79 -1.16
CA SER A 335 -13.60 -21.45 -0.04
C SER A 335 -12.91 -20.09 -0.21
N LEU A 336 -12.49 -19.75 -1.43
CA LEU A 336 -11.84 -18.48 -1.75
C LEU A 336 -12.72 -17.26 -1.39
N ASN A 337 -14.01 -17.30 -1.80
CA ASN A 337 -14.94 -16.23 -1.45
C ASN A 337 -15.28 -16.19 0.04
N LYS A 338 -15.31 -17.36 0.69
CA LYS A 338 -15.54 -17.45 2.13
C LYS A 338 -14.41 -16.85 2.94
N VAL A 339 -13.15 -17.11 2.55
CA VAL A 339 -11.99 -16.45 3.18
C VAL A 339 -12.08 -14.93 3.01
N ARG A 340 -12.35 -14.46 1.78
CA ARG A 340 -12.50 -13.02 1.52
C ARG A 340 -13.64 -12.40 2.33
N GLU A 341 -14.81 -13.06 2.40
CA GLU A 341 -15.95 -12.59 3.18
C GLU A 341 -15.61 -12.53 4.67
N LEU A 342 -14.95 -13.55 5.20
CA LEU A 342 -14.54 -13.59 6.60
C LEU A 342 -13.50 -12.50 6.92
N CYS A 343 -12.49 -12.32 6.09
CA CYS A 343 -11.53 -11.20 6.24
C CYS A 343 -12.26 -9.85 6.30
N ARG A 344 -13.19 -9.60 5.36
CA ARG A 344 -13.96 -8.35 5.34
C ARG A 344 -14.76 -8.14 6.63
N LYS A 345 -15.45 -9.18 7.13
CA LYS A 345 -16.25 -9.12 8.35
C LYS A 345 -15.39 -8.90 9.60
N MET A 346 -14.21 -9.51 9.66
CA MET A 346 -13.26 -9.28 10.74
C MET A 346 -12.75 -7.83 10.74
N ILE A 347 -12.43 -7.30 9.56
CA ILE A 347 -12.00 -5.89 9.42
C ILE A 347 -13.13 -4.92 9.81
N GLU A 348 -14.39 -5.22 9.51
CA GLU A 348 -15.55 -4.43 9.94
C GLU A 348 -15.70 -4.39 11.48
N GLN A 349 -15.15 -5.37 12.18
CA GLN A 349 -15.10 -5.47 13.64
C GLN A 349 -13.76 -5.01 14.22
N ASP A 350 -12.99 -4.22 13.47
CA ASP A 350 -11.71 -3.64 13.86
C ASP A 350 -10.56 -4.64 14.06
N TYR A 351 -10.67 -5.90 13.59
CA TYR A 351 -9.54 -6.83 13.52
C TYR A 351 -8.77 -6.66 12.21
N ASN A 352 -7.45 -6.66 12.27
CA ASN A 352 -6.59 -6.70 11.09
C ASN A 352 -6.49 -8.15 10.59
N ALA A 353 -7.31 -8.52 9.62
CA ALA A 353 -7.34 -9.88 9.08
C ALA A 353 -6.38 -10.06 7.90
N TYR A 354 -5.56 -11.11 7.96
CA TYR A 354 -4.65 -11.54 6.90
C TYR A 354 -5.20 -12.78 6.19
N GLY A 355 -5.66 -12.60 4.96
CA GLY A 355 -6.20 -13.67 4.13
C GLY A 355 -5.17 -14.21 3.15
N ILE A 356 -4.91 -15.53 3.16
CA ILE A 356 -3.99 -16.19 2.23
C ILE A 356 -4.68 -17.30 1.44
N THR A 357 -4.16 -17.60 0.25
CA THR A 357 -4.66 -18.67 -0.62
C THR A 357 -3.58 -19.23 -1.53
N ASP A 358 -3.68 -20.51 -1.90
CA ASP A 358 -2.85 -21.16 -2.92
C ASP A 358 -3.33 -20.88 -4.36
N LYS A 359 -4.43 -20.14 -4.53
CA LYS A 359 -5.01 -19.77 -5.82
C LYS A 359 -4.52 -18.39 -6.26
N ILE A 360 -3.84 -18.32 -7.40
CA ILE A 360 -3.25 -17.07 -7.92
C ILE A 360 -4.27 -15.93 -8.07
N VAL A 361 -5.52 -16.24 -8.41
CA VAL A 361 -6.60 -15.27 -8.52
C VAL A 361 -6.95 -14.57 -7.19
N GLY A 362 -6.49 -15.12 -6.07
CA GLY A 362 -6.65 -14.50 -4.74
C GLY A 362 -6.07 -13.09 -4.67
N GLU A 363 -4.95 -12.82 -5.34
CA GLU A 363 -4.36 -11.48 -5.40
C GLU A 363 -5.32 -10.43 -5.97
N LEU A 364 -6.17 -10.84 -6.92
CA LEU A 364 -7.11 -9.93 -7.59
C LEU A 364 -8.34 -9.60 -6.74
N ILE A 365 -8.53 -10.31 -5.64
CA ILE A 365 -9.67 -10.13 -4.73
C ILE A 365 -9.26 -9.68 -3.32
N GLY A 366 -7.99 -9.29 -3.17
CA GLY A 366 -7.45 -8.76 -1.91
C GLY A 366 -6.93 -9.80 -0.92
N LEU A 367 -6.75 -11.06 -1.36
CA LEU A 367 -6.04 -12.09 -0.60
C LEU A 367 -4.57 -12.18 -1.06
N ARG A 368 -3.72 -12.78 -0.25
CA ARG A 368 -2.33 -13.07 -0.62
C ARG A 368 -2.22 -14.46 -1.26
N TYR A 369 -1.72 -14.50 -2.48
CA TYR A 369 -1.35 -15.73 -3.13
C TYR A 369 -0.04 -16.29 -2.55
N ILE A 370 -0.07 -17.56 -2.13
CA ILE A 370 1.10 -18.30 -1.64
C ILE A 370 1.36 -19.50 -2.55
N PRO A 371 2.49 -19.55 -3.30
CA PRO A 371 2.82 -20.64 -4.20
C PRO A 371 3.35 -21.87 -3.43
N VAL A 372 2.49 -22.54 -2.67
CA VAL A 372 2.85 -23.61 -1.73
C VAL A 372 3.54 -24.79 -2.41
N GLU A 373 3.10 -25.15 -3.62
CA GLU A 373 3.64 -26.30 -4.39
C GLU A 373 5.12 -26.16 -4.78
N LYS A 374 5.67 -24.94 -4.77
CA LYS A 374 7.01 -24.65 -5.30
C LYS A 374 8.04 -24.28 -4.22
N LYS A 375 7.64 -24.18 -2.97
CA LYS A 375 8.50 -23.73 -1.88
C LYS A 375 8.51 -24.70 -0.73
N LYS A 376 9.61 -24.69 0.06
CA LYS A 376 9.66 -25.45 1.31
C LYS A 376 8.70 -24.82 2.32
N GLY A 377 7.99 -25.65 3.08
CA GLY A 377 7.04 -25.20 4.08
C GLY A 377 7.61 -24.22 5.11
N THR A 378 8.87 -24.45 5.52
CA THR A 378 9.60 -23.55 6.44
C THR A 378 9.78 -22.14 5.87
N ASP A 379 10.05 -21.98 4.57
CA ASP A 379 10.23 -20.68 3.93
C ASP A 379 8.87 -19.95 3.83
N ILE A 380 7.81 -20.71 3.59
CA ILE A 380 6.43 -20.18 3.55
C ILE A 380 6.02 -19.71 4.94
N LYS A 381 6.24 -20.51 5.99
CA LYS A 381 5.93 -20.13 7.37
C LYS A 381 6.67 -18.84 7.75
N LYS A 382 7.97 -18.74 7.48
CA LYS A 382 8.76 -17.53 7.74
C LYS A 382 8.21 -16.30 7.01
N TYR A 383 7.82 -16.47 5.75
CA TYR A 383 7.19 -15.38 4.98
C TYR A 383 5.87 -14.93 5.63
N ILE A 384 4.99 -15.88 6.01
CA ILE A 384 3.72 -15.58 6.67
C ILE A 384 3.96 -14.86 8.01
N CYS A 385 4.89 -15.33 8.84
CA CYS A 385 5.26 -14.68 10.10
C CYS A 385 5.77 -13.24 9.87
N SER A 386 6.57 -13.04 8.82
CA SER A 386 7.04 -11.70 8.45
C SER A 386 5.88 -10.76 8.07
N GLU A 387 4.97 -11.21 7.21
CA GLU A 387 3.78 -10.43 6.82
C GLU A 387 2.89 -10.10 8.04
N ILE A 388 2.68 -11.08 8.94
CA ILE A 388 1.92 -10.89 10.19
C ILE A 388 2.57 -9.81 11.05
N PHE A 389 3.87 -9.91 11.29
CA PHE A 389 4.60 -8.96 12.14
C PHE A 389 4.58 -7.53 11.57
N TYR A 390 5.00 -7.35 10.32
CA TYR A 390 5.08 -6.02 9.71
C TYR A 390 3.71 -5.43 9.38
N GLY A 391 2.73 -6.27 9.06
CA GLY A 391 1.35 -5.88 8.81
C GLY A 391 0.53 -5.65 10.09
N GLN A 392 1.06 -6.06 11.26
CA GLN A 392 0.32 -6.00 12.55
C GLN A 392 -1.06 -6.67 12.43
N TYR A 393 -1.05 -7.92 11.91
CA TYR A 393 -2.28 -8.69 11.77
C TYR A 393 -2.69 -9.35 13.08
N ASP A 394 -4.00 -9.40 13.34
CA ASP A 394 -4.60 -9.99 14.54
C ASP A 394 -5.10 -11.42 14.29
N ILE A 395 -5.33 -11.80 13.04
CA ILE A 395 -5.89 -13.10 12.66
C ILE A 395 -5.41 -13.51 11.26
N LEU A 396 -5.08 -14.80 11.10
CA LEU A 396 -4.73 -15.43 9.83
C LEU A 396 -5.89 -16.31 9.32
N ILE A 397 -6.33 -16.09 8.09
CA ILE A 397 -7.42 -16.84 7.46
C ILE A 397 -6.91 -17.46 6.15
N CYS A 398 -6.96 -18.79 6.03
CA CYS A 398 -6.30 -19.54 4.97
C CYS A 398 -7.29 -20.32 4.10
N ASP A 399 -7.14 -20.24 2.77
CA ASP A 399 -7.65 -21.20 1.78
C ASP A 399 -6.46 -21.86 1.08
N LEU A 400 -6.02 -23.00 1.58
CA LEU A 400 -4.98 -23.84 0.98
C LEU A 400 -5.60 -25.15 0.51
N GLY A 401 -6.52 -25.04 -0.46
CA GLY A 401 -7.47 -26.09 -0.85
C GLY A 401 -6.89 -27.40 -1.33
N ASN A 402 -5.64 -27.38 -1.81
CA ASN A 402 -4.93 -28.59 -2.29
C ASN A 402 -4.33 -29.43 -1.14
N TYR A 403 -4.32 -28.93 0.09
CA TYR A 403 -3.73 -29.58 1.25
C TYR A 403 -4.79 -30.15 2.20
N SER A 404 -4.55 -31.35 2.74
CA SER A 404 -5.32 -31.86 3.89
C SER A 404 -4.90 -31.13 5.18
N LYS A 405 -5.66 -31.33 6.27
CA LYS A 405 -5.30 -30.78 7.58
C LYS A 405 -3.90 -31.30 8.02
N GLU A 406 -3.64 -32.58 7.77
CA GLU A 406 -2.37 -33.22 8.11
C GLU A 406 -1.22 -32.68 7.25
N ASP A 407 -1.42 -32.45 5.95
CA ASP A 407 -0.40 -31.89 5.07
C ASP A 407 -0.01 -30.48 5.48
N ILE A 408 -0.99 -29.64 5.90
CA ILE A 408 -0.71 -28.28 6.36
C ILE A 408 0.13 -28.28 7.63
N GLN A 409 -0.19 -29.16 8.58
CA GLN A 409 0.57 -29.29 9.81
C GLN A 409 2.00 -29.85 9.56
N THR A 410 2.14 -30.80 8.66
CA THR A 410 3.41 -31.48 8.42
C THR A 410 4.29 -30.77 7.39
N GLU A 411 3.71 -30.21 6.32
CA GLU A 411 4.45 -29.60 5.23
C GLU A 411 4.64 -28.10 5.39
N ILE A 412 3.63 -27.39 5.91
CA ILE A 412 3.67 -25.91 6.09
C ILE A 412 3.97 -25.54 7.54
N CYS A 413 3.81 -26.48 8.48
CA CYS A 413 4.03 -26.28 9.91
C CYS A 413 3.14 -25.17 10.52
N ILE A 414 1.89 -25.09 10.09
CA ILE A 414 0.86 -24.18 10.61
C ILE A 414 -0.25 -25.03 11.22
N GLU A 415 -0.63 -24.72 12.46
CA GLU A 415 -1.72 -25.38 13.17
C GLU A 415 -2.94 -24.46 13.23
N PRO A 416 -4.12 -24.89 12.74
CA PRO A 416 -5.31 -24.06 12.79
C PRO A 416 -6.04 -24.21 14.14
N ASP A 417 -6.43 -23.09 14.73
CA ASP A 417 -7.33 -23.04 15.90
C ASP A 417 -8.77 -23.36 15.53
N VAL A 418 -9.18 -22.92 14.33
CA VAL A 418 -10.51 -23.17 13.78
C VAL A 418 -10.42 -23.72 12.36
N TYR A 419 -11.14 -24.80 12.12
CA TYR A 419 -11.26 -25.41 10.80
C TYR A 419 -12.70 -25.30 10.30
N ILE A 420 -12.91 -24.71 9.12
CA ILE A 420 -14.20 -24.52 8.48
C ILE A 420 -14.26 -25.37 7.21
N TYR A 421 -15.22 -26.28 7.16
CA TYR A 421 -15.54 -27.01 5.95
C TYR A 421 -16.90 -26.58 5.41
N ALA A 422 -16.96 -26.21 4.15
CA ALA A 422 -18.16 -25.72 3.52
C ALA A 422 -18.51 -26.55 2.28
N ASP A 423 -19.74 -27.04 2.22
CA ASP A 423 -20.34 -27.62 1.02
C ASP A 423 -21.52 -26.76 0.54
N ASP A 424 -22.26 -27.25 -0.46
CA ASP A 424 -23.38 -26.51 -1.04
C ASP A 424 -24.61 -26.39 -0.09
N ALA A 425 -24.67 -27.21 0.96
CA ALA A 425 -25.82 -27.33 1.85
C ALA A 425 -25.54 -26.84 3.28
N GLU A 426 -24.29 -26.95 3.73
CA GLU A 426 -23.95 -26.70 5.12
C GLU A 426 -22.53 -26.17 5.29
N ILE A 427 -22.29 -25.51 6.44
CA ILE A 427 -20.96 -25.09 6.89
C ILE A 427 -20.71 -25.76 8.24
N SER A 428 -19.64 -26.53 8.32
CA SER A 428 -19.18 -27.18 9.53
C SER A 428 -17.98 -26.42 10.10
N VAL A 429 -18.04 -26.08 11.36
CA VAL A 429 -16.96 -25.37 12.10
C VAL A 429 -16.45 -26.29 13.19
N TYR A 430 -15.14 -26.48 13.23
CA TYR A 430 -14.43 -27.34 14.17
C TYR A 430 -13.36 -26.54 14.90
N SER A 431 -13.27 -26.69 16.22
CA SER A 431 -12.14 -26.29 17.04
C SER A 431 -11.63 -27.50 17.85
N GLU A 432 -10.64 -27.35 18.69
CA GLU A 432 -10.17 -28.42 19.58
C GLU A 432 -11.26 -28.88 20.54
N GLU A 433 -12.11 -27.97 21.01
CA GLU A 433 -13.08 -28.22 22.07
C GLU A 433 -14.45 -28.64 21.53
N GLU A 434 -14.87 -28.14 20.37
CA GLU A 434 -16.22 -28.33 19.87
C GLU A 434 -16.35 -28.36 18.35
N SER A 435 -17.47 -28.93 17.89
CA SER A 435 -17.86 -28.88 16.47
C SER A 435 -19.32 -28.46 16.33
N LYS A 436 -19.61 -27.66 15.31
CA LYS A 436 -20.96 -27.19 15.01
C LYS A 436 -21.24 -27.15 13.51
N VAL A 437 -22.43 -27.63 13.15
CA VAL A 437 -22.90 -27.65 11.75
C VAL A 437 -24.01 -26.63 11.57
N PHE A 438 -23.86 -25.76 10.59
CA PHE A 438 -24.82 -24.73 10.23
C PHE A 438 -25.45 -25.10 8.89
N LYS A 439 -26.75 -25.43 8.91
CA LYS A 439 -27.51 -25.83 7.72
C LYS A 439 -28.23 -24.65 7.09
N LYS A 440 -28.20 -24.56 5.76
CA LYS A 440 -28.94 -23.57 4.94
C LYS A 440 -28.64 -22.11 5.29
N ILE A 441 -27.46 -21.80 5.81
CA ILE A 441 -27.07 -20.41 6.05
C ILE A 441 -26.47 -19.81 4.77
N LYS A 442 -26.77 -18.51 4.56
CA LYS A 442 -26.09 -17.71 3.55
C LYS A 442 -24.92 -16.98 4.24
N GLY A 443 -23.70 -17.35 3.94
CA GLY A 443 -22.49 -16.75 4.50
C GLY A 443 -21.91 -17.51 5.68
N ILE A 444 -20.78 -17.02 6.19
CA ILE A 444 -20.02 -17.65 7.27
C ILE A 444 -20.61 -17.22 8.63
N PRO A 445 -20.68 -18.13 9.63
CA PRO A 445 -21.16 -17.80 10.98
C PRO A 445 -20.07 -17.04 11.77
N GLU A 446 -19.75 -15.82 11.37
CA GLU A 446 -18.65 -15.01 11.91
C GLU A 446 -18.73 -14.78 13.43
N GLN A 447 -19.94 -14.52 13.94
CA GLN A 447 -20.14 -14.29 15.37
C GLN A 447 -19.74 -15.52 16.19
N TYR A 448 -20.11 -16.72 15.74
CA TYR A 448 -19.71 -17.94 16.40
C TYR A 448 -18.20 -18.20 16.34
N ILE A 449 -17.56 -17.86 15.19
CA ILE A 449 -16.11 -17.99 15.05
C ILE A 449 -15.38 -17.03 16.02
N ILE A 450 -15.84 -15.80 16.13
CA ILE A 450 -15.27 -14.82 17.08
C ILE A 450 -15.43 -15.33 18.51
N GLU A 451 -16.60 -15.86 18.86
CA GLU A 451 -16.83 -16.45 20.19
C GLU A 451 -15.88 -17.62 20.47
N LEU A 452 -15.57 -18.46 19.48
CA LEU A 452 -14.59 -19.54 19.65
C LEU A 452 -13.17 -19.02 19.89
N LEU A 453 -12.75 -17.97 19.18
CA LEU A 453 -11.40 -17.41 19.28
C LEU A 453 -11.20 -16.52 20.52
N THR A 454 -12.28 -16.08 21.18
CA THR A 454 -12.22 -15.19 22.37
C THR A 454 -12.54 -15.91 23.68
N ARG A 455 -12.80 -17.21 23.65
CA ARG A 455 -12.93 -18.03 24.85
C ARG A 455 -11.53 -18.27 25.43
N GLU A 456 -11.27 -17.69 26.62
CA GLU A 456 -10.10 -17.97 27.46
C GLU A 456 -10.20 -19.36 28.12
#